data_21cc9a4d16f75e0eb4fba1414b5fd6fe
#
_entry.id   21cc9a4d16f75e0eb4fba1414b5fd6fe
#
_cell.length_a   1.000
_cell.length_b   1.000
_cell.length_c   1.000
_cell.angle_alpha   90.00
_cell.angle_beta   90.00
_cell.angle_gamma   90.00
#
_symmetry.space_group_name_H-M   'P 1'
#
loop_
_entity.id
_entity.type
_entity.pdbx_description
1 polymer ?
#
loop_
_entity_poly.entity_id
_entity_poly.type
_entity_poly.pdbx_seq_one_letter_code
_entity_poly.pdbx_strand_id
1 'polypeptide(L)'
;MAIKIDGTTVINDSQGLEQITSIDATTAASISAAGVGGGGTLDFTATGAIASGDVVGLRSDGTVEVISGTTQTENLGSLTTFNSSNSIYFGAVYDPVNQKVVVAISDQSDSYKGKAFVGTISGETISFGSAVQFATDVYSETDLTYDPDTGKIIIVYPNSNNYGTAIVGTVSGTSISFGTPVTYISVVTYFPSCCYDT
;
A
#
# COMPACT_ATOMS: atom_id res chain seq x y z
N MET A 1 -33.37 -21.01 44.30
CA MET A 1 -34.76 -21.52 44.11
C MET A 1 -34.85 -22.09 42.72
N ALA A 2 -35.03 -23.40 42.60
CA ALA A 2 -35.11 -24.07 41.30
C ALA A 2 -36.51 -23.85 40.68
N ILE A 3 -36.57 -23.60 39.38
CA ILE A 3 -37.81 -23.56 38.61
C ILE A 3 -38.04 -24.93 37.98
N LYS A 4 -39.25 -25.48 38.18
CA LYS A 4 -39.64 -26.79 37.64
C LYS A 4 -40.87 -26.66 36.75
N ILE A 5 -40.89 -27.42 35.66
CA ILE A 5 -42.04 -27.62 34.78
C ILE A 5 -42.32 -29.10 34.77
N ASP A 6 -43.54 -29.46 35.08
CA ASP A 6 -44.00 -30.86 35.23
C ASP A 6 -43.07 -31.72 36.10
N GLY A 7 -42.59 -31.15 37.22
CA GLY A 7 -41.67 -31.80 38.13
C GLY A 7 -40.21 -31.86 37.71
N THR A 8 -39.92 -31.51 36.48
CA THR A 8 -38.54 -31.46 35.94
C THR A 8 -37.90 -30.10 36.24
N THR A 9 -36.73 -30.11 36.83
CA THR A 9 -35.94 -28.88 37.05
C THR A 9 -35.47 -28.35 35.72
N VAL A 10 -35.86 -27.13 35.36
CA VAL A 10 -35.42 -26.44 34.14
C VAL A 10 -34.45 -25.28 34.43
N ILE A 11 -34.51 -24.74 35.65
CA ILE A 11 -33.50 -23.79 36.15
C ILE A 11 -33.10 -24.29 37.54
N ASN A 12 -31.82 -24.59 37.72
CA ASN A 12 -31.30 -25.04 39.01
C ASN A 12 -31.06 -23.87 39.98
N ASP A 13 -30.69 -24.18 41.23
CA ASP A 13 -30.49 -23.18 42.28
C ASP A 13 -29.26 -22.26 41.99
N SER A 14 -28.39 -22.64 41.06
CA SER A 14 -27.28 -21.84 40.54
C SER A 14 -27.66 -21.05 39.31
N GLN A 15 -28.94 -20.98 38.93
CA GLN A 15 -29.50 -20.32 37.76
C GLN A 15 -29.04 -20.92 36.40
N GLY A 16 -28.54 -22.15 36.41
CA GLY A 16 -28.24 -22.91 35.22
C GLY A 16 -29.48 -23.55 34.61
N LEU A 17 -29.60 -23.54 33.27
CA LEU A 17 -30.61 -24.26 32.52
C LEU A 17 -30.27 -25.76 32.52
N GLU A 18 -31.24 -26.62 32.85
CA GLU A 18 -31.07 -28.06 32.87
C GLU A 18 -32.16 -28.76 32.05
N GLN A 19 -31.81 -29.92 31.48
CA GLN A 19 -32.72 -30.81 30.76
C GLN A 19 -33.51 -30.16 29.62
N ILE A 20 -32.94 -29.09 29.02
CA ILE A 20 -33.46 -28.54 27.78
C ILE A 20 -32.85 -29.31 26.63
N THR A 21 -33.65 -30.21 26.04
CA THR A 21 -33.21 -31.10 24.95
C THR A 21 -33.29 -30.43 23.57
N SER A 22 -34.10 -29.38 23.44
CA SER A 22 -34.19 -28.59 22.22
C SER A 22 -34.82 -27.22 22.49
N ILE A 23 -34.43 -26.24 21.76
CA ILE A 23 -35.06 -24.92 21.66
C ILE A 23 -35.32 -24.66 20.17
N ASP A 24 -36.43 -23.99 19.86
CA ASP A 24 -36.72 -23.64 18.47
C ASP A 24 -35.69 -22.64 17.93
N ALA A 25 -35.56 -22.59 16.61
CA ALA A 25 -34.54 -21.77 15.94
C ALA A 25 -34.67 -20.27 16.28
N THR A 26 -35.91 -19.77 16.50
CA THR A 26 -36.15 -18.36 16.82
C THR A 26 -35.68 -18.04 18.24
N THR A 27 -35.93 -18.92 19.19
CA THR A 27 -35.47 -18.80 20.57
C THR A 27 -33.98 -18.93 20.66
N ALA A 28 -33.35 -19.86 19.92
CA ALA A 28 -31.91 -20.03 19.83
C ALA A 28 -31.23 -18.78 19.27
N ALA A 29 -31.76 -18.16 18.20
CA ALA A 29 -31.27 -16.94 17.61
C ALA A 29 -31.37 -15.75 18.60
N SER A 30 -32.48 -15.66 19.35
CA SER A 30 -32.69 -14.61 20.36
C SER A 30 -31.72 -14.74 21.53
N ILE A 31 -31.45 -15.94 22.00
CA ILE A 31 -30.49 -16.22 23.08
C ILE A 31 -29.06 -15.89 22.61
N SER A 32 -28.72 -16.27 21.39
CA SER A 32 -27.41 -15.94 20.78
C SER A 32 -27.23 -14.44 20.61
N ALA A 33 -28.24 -13.72 20.12
CA ALA A 33 -28.23 -12.28 19.97
C ALA A 33 -28.12 -11.51 21.30
N ALA A 34 -28.65 -12.10 22.39
CA ALA A 34 -28.53 -11.54 23.74
C ALA A 34 -27.18 -11.81 24.42
N GLY A 35 -26.25 -12.52 23.76
CA GLY A 35 -24.95 -12.88 24.34
C GLY A 35 -25.06 -13.84 25.55
N VAL A 36 -26.20 -14.47 25.76
CA VAL A 36 -26.44 -15.43 26.84
C VAL A 36 -26.08 -16.83 26.35
N GLY A 37 -24.78 -17.09 26.22
CA GLY A 37 -24.26 -18.38 25.79
C GLY A 37 -22.89 -18.64 26.37
N GLY A 38 -22.84 -18.97 27.65
CA GLY A 38 -21.61 -19.51 28.25
C GLY A 38 -21.40 -20.94 27.77
N GLY A 39 -20.39 -21.19 26.95
CA GLY A 39 -19.81 -22.52 26.74
C GLY A 39 -20.61 -23.55 25.94
N GLY A 40 -21.67 -23.16 25.23
CA GLY A 40 -22.36 -24.05 24.28
C GLY A 40 -21.59 -24.17 22.97
N THR A 41 -21.45 -25.39 22.45
CA THR A 41 -21.06 -25.63 21.06
C THR A 41 -22.18 -25.12 20.14
N LEU A 42 -21.87 -24.16 19.27
CA LEU A 42 -22.77 -23.79 18.19
C LEU A 42 -22.46 -24.67 17.00
N ASP A 43 -23.46 -25.43 16.54
CA ASP A 43 -23.29 -26.22 15.32
C ASP A 43 -23.58 -25.36 14.09
N PHE A 44 -22.62 -25.24 13.22
CA PHE A 44 -22.77 -24.58 11.93
C PHE A 44 -22.71 -25.60 10.80
N THR A 45 -23.53 -25.39 9.79
CA THR A 45 -23.44 -26.20 8.57
C THR A 45 -22.26 -25.74 7.73
N ALA A 46 -21.31 -26.63 7.48
CA ALA A 46 -20.18 -26.34 6.58
C ALA A 46 -20.60 -26.44 5.11
N THR A 47 -20.17 -25.54 4.27
CA THR A 47 -20.37 -25.59 2.81
C THR A 47 -19.38 -26.50 2.09
N GLY A 48 -18.40 -27.07 2.81
CA GLY A 48 -17.39 -27.97 2.30
C GLY A 48 -16.68 -28.71 3.42
N ALA A 49 -15.65 -29.50 3.08
CA ALA A 49 -14.84 -30.19 4.07
C ALA A 49 -14.01 -29.19 4.89
N ILE A 50 -14.03 -29.32 6.21
CA ILE A 50 -13.24 -28.54 7.16
C ILE A 50 -12.28 -29.49 7.87
N ALA A 51 -10.99 -29.20 7.84
CA ALA A 51 -9.98 -29.94 8.57
C ALA A 51 -9.66 -29.28 9.93
N SER A 52 -9.08 -30.05 10.84
CA SER A 52 -8.61 -29.49 12.11
C SER A 52 -7.50 -28.46 11.87
N GLY A 53 -7.72 -27.24 12.36
CA GLY A 53 -6.79 -26.12 12.19
C GLY A 53 -7.15 -25.17 11.06
N ASP A 54 -8.19 -25.46 10.28
CA ASP A 54 -8.67 -24.54 9.27
C ASP A 54 -9.27 -23.28 9.91
N VAL A 55 -8.99 -22.13 9.33
CA VAL A 55 -9.68 -20.87 9.67
C VAL A 55 -10.98 -20.82 8.89
N VAL A 56 -12.09 -20.62 9.58
CA VAL A 56 -13.41 -20.59 8.97
C VAL A 56 -14.06 -19.21 9.09
N GLY A 57 -14.81 -18.81 8.08
CA GLY A 57 -15.63 -17.62 8.05
C GLY A 57 -17.12 -17.96 8.11
N LEU A 58 -17.91 -17.16 8.86
CA LEU A 58 -19.35 -17.23 8.88
C LEU A 58 -19.90 -16.46 7.67
N ARG A 59 -20.75 -17.11 6.89
CA ARG A 59 -21.45 -16.51 5.75
C ARG A 59 -22.77 -15.86 6.19
N SER A 60 -23.27 -14.97 5.36
CA SER A 60 -24.56 -14.29 5.61
C SER A 60 -25.77 -15.21 5.60
N ASP A 61 -25.65 -16.43 5.05
CA ASP A 61 -26.67 -17.47 5.06
C ASP A 61 -26.64 -18.35 6.32
N GLY A 62 -25.74 -18.07 7.28
CA GLY A 62 -25.54 -18.81 8.50
C GLY A 62 -24.68 -20.06 8.36
N THR A 63 -24.13 -20.35 7.20
CA THR A 63 -23.17 -21.43 7.00
C THR A 63 -21.74 -20.99 7.26
N VAL A 64 -20.82 -21.95 7.41
CA VAL A 64 -19.38 -21.68 7.52
C VAL A 64 -18.64 -22.27 6.34
N GLU A 65 -17.61 -21.57 5.90
CA GLU A 65 -16.66 -22.05 4.88
C GLU A 65 -15.23 -21.89 5.38
N VAL A 66 -14.34 -22.74 4.89
CA VAL A 66 -12.91 -22.55 5.11
C VAL A 66 -12.51 -21.24 4.40
N ILE A 67 -12.02 -20.28 5.18
CA ILE A 67 -11.32 -19.16 4.59
C ILE A 67 -10.00 -19.73 4.07
N SER A 68 -10.02 -20.18 2.83
CA SER A 68 -8.76 -20.42 2.11
C SER A 68 -8.07 -19.07 2.05
N GLY A 69 -7.20 -18.79 3.01
CA GLY A 69 -6.20 -17.77 2.81
C GLY A 69 -5.51 -18.16 1.51
N THR A 70 -5.80 -17.47 0.42
CA THR A 70 -4.83 -17.43 -0.65
C THR A 70 -3.57 -17.00 0.06
N THR A 71 -2.60 -17.92 0.21
CA THR A 71 -1.22 -17.50 0.43
C THR A 71 -1.01 -16.43 -0.62
N GLN A 72 -1.04 -15.17 -0.19
CA GLN A 72 -0.50 -14.12 -1.04
C GLN A 72 0.96 -14.55 -1.19
N THR A 73 1.22 -15.26 -2.28
CA THR A 73 2.57 -15.35 -2.76
C THR A 73 2.97 -13.92 -2.99
N GLU A 74 3.81 -13.38 -2.10
CA GLU A 74 4.46 -12.11 -2.37
C GLU A 74 5.22 -12.32 -3.66
N ASN A 75 4.61 -11.92 -4.75
CA ASN A 75 5.20 -12.04 -6.06
C ASN A 75 6.06 -10.79 -6.21
N LEU A 76 7.35 -10.95 -5.94
CA LEU A 76 8.32 -9.92 -6.26
C LEU A 76 8.37 -9.82 -7.79
N GLY A 77 7.95 -8.68 -8.32
CA GLY A 77 8.02 -8.40 -9.75
C GLY A 77 9.47 -8.52 -10.28
N SER A 78 9.59 -8.64 -11.57
CA SER A 78 10.91 -8.74 -12.22
C SER A 78 11.70 -7.44 -12.06
N LEU A 79 12.98 -7.57 -11.69
CA LEU A 79 13.88 -6.43 -11.63
C LEU A 79 14.09 -5.82 -13.03
N THR A 80 13.97 -4.51 -13.14
CA THR A 80 14.23 -3.77 -14.38
C THR A 80 15.33 -2.75 -14.14
N THR A 81 16.39 -2.81 -14.93
CA THR A 81 17.47 -1.82 -14.92
C THR A 81 17.08 -0.65 -15.80
N PHE A 82 16.97 0.56 -15.24
CA PHE A 82 16.68 1.79 -15.99
C PHE A 82 17.94 2.51 -16.46
N ASN A 83 19.06 2.30 -15.78
CA ASN A 83 20.39 2.80 -16.20
C ASN A 83 21.44 1.73 -15.89
N SER A 84 22.28 1.40 -16.87
CA SER A 84 23.37 0.44 -16.72
C SER A 84 24.69 1.10 -16.27
N SER A 85 24.71 2.44 -16.20
CA SER A 85 25.86 3.24 -15.77
C SER A 85 25.89 3.39 -14.25
N ASN A 86 27.02 3.83 -13.69
CA ASN A 86 27.13 4.14 -12.28
C ASN A 86 26.29 5.39 -11.95
N SER A 87 25.21 5.18 -11.22
CA SER A 87 24.24 6.21 -10.83
C SER A 87 24.36 6.48 -9.34
N ILE A 88 24.38 7.75 -8.98
CA ILE A 88 24.41 8.22 -7.60
C ILE A 88 23.40 9.36 -7.41
N TYR A 89 23.14 9.74 -6.16
CA TYR A 89 22.31 10.90 -5.80
C TYR A 89 20.93 10.88 -6.48
N PHE A 90 20.15 9.85 -6.20
CA PHE A 90 18.86 9.62 -6.85
C PHE A 90 17.68 9.96 -5.95
N GLY A 91 16.63 10.45 -6.59
CA GLY A 91 15.29 10.62 -6.02
C GLY A 91 14.24 10.05 -6.94
N ALA A 92 13.06 9.77 -6.40
CA ALA A 92 11.93 9.28 -7.18
C ALA A 92 10.61 9.86 -6.67
N VAL A 93 9.66 10.07 -7.58
CA VAL A 93 8.32 10.54 -7.25
C VAL A 93 7.29 9.87 -8.17
N TYR A 94 6.08 9.70 -7.66
CA TYR A 94 4.95 9.20 -8.44
C TYR A 94 4.09 10.34 -8.95
N ASP A 95 3.75 10.30 -10.24
CA ASP A 95 2.79 11.17 -10.91
C ASP A 95 1.45 10.42 -11.01
N PRO A 96 0.46 10.75 -10.19
CA PRO A 96 -0.81 10.03 -10.15
C PRO A 96 -1.70 10.33 -11.36
N VAL A 97 -1.54 11.48 -12.01
CA VAL A 97 -2.33 11.86 -13.19
C VAL A 97 -1.92 11.05 -14.40
N ASN A 98 -0.62 10.96 -14.66
CA ASN A 98 -0.08 10.18 -15.77
C ASN A 98 0.17 8.72 -15.40
N GLN A 99 0.02 8.34 -14.12
CA GLN A 99 0.31 7.00 -13.58
C GLN A 99 1.76 6.57 -13.90
N LYS A 100 2.72 7.46 -13.60
CA LYS A 100 4.12 7.27 -13.91
C LYS A 100 4.99 7.44 -12.66
N VAL A 101 6.11 6.75 -12.66
CA VAL A 101 7.20 7.00 -11.71
C VAL A 101 8.26 7.81 -12.42
N VAL A 102 8.70 8.91 -11.82
CA VAL A 102 9.84 9.68 -12.33
C VAL A 102 11.02 9.43 -11.40
N VAL A 103 12.14 9.00 -11.97
CA VAL A 103 13.41 8.79 -11.25
C VAL A 103 14.41 9.78 -11.79
N ALA A 104 15.05 10.57 -10.92
CA ALA A 104 16.15 11.44 -11.27
C ALA A 104 17.44 10.91 -10.63
N ILE A 105 18.53 11.02 -11.36
CA ILE A 105 19.87 10.56 -10.94
C ILE A 105 20.94 11.55 -11.32
N SER A 106 22.10 11.45 -10.67
CA SER A 106 23.37 11.90 -11.20
C SER A 106 24.09 10.72 -11.85
N ASP A 107 24.37 10.82 -13.15
CA ASP A 107 25.10 9.77 -13.89
C ASP A 107 26.61 10.02 -13.80
N GLN A 108 27.27 9.36 -12.85
CA GLN A 108 28.70 9.51 -12.62
C GLN A 108 29.52 9.08 -13.84
N SER A 109 29.04 8.12 -14.62
CA SER A 109 29.74 7.64 -15.82
C SER A 109 29.63 8.61 -16.99
N ASP A 110 28.69 9.56 -16.94
CA ASP A 110 28.49 10.62 -17.92
C ASP A 110 28.73 12.01 -17.31
N SER A 111 29.88 12.16 -16.65
CA SER A 111 30.33 13.43 -16.08
C SER A 111 29.35 14.06 -15.09
N TYR A 112 28.70 13.25 -14.28
CA TYR A 112 27.71 13.67 -13.26
C TYR A 112 26.50 14.42 -13.84
N LYS A 113 26.12 14.16 -15.08
CA LYS A 113 24.92 14.76 -15.64
C LYS A 113 23.67 14.34 -14.87
N GLY A 114 22.81 15.31 -14.61
CA GLY A 114 21.48 15.06 -14.07
C GLY A 114 20.57 14.48 -15.15
N LYS A 115 20.09 13.28 -14.96
CA LYS A 115 19.19 12.56 -15.89
C LYS A 115 17.93 12.12 -15.19
N ALA A 116 16.79 12.18 -15.90
CA ALA A 116 15.51 11.67 -15.42
C ALA A 116 14.96 10.60 -16.35
N PHE A 117 14.26 9.63 -15.77
CA PHE A 117 13.62 8.51 -16.44
C PHE A 117 12.17 8.46 -16.06
N VAL A 118 11.29 8.15 -17.00
CA VAL A 118 9.86 7.98 -16.75
C VAL A 118 9.51 6.50 -16.83
N GLY A 119 9.05 5.95 -15.70
CA GLY A 119 8.66 4.56 -15.54
C GLY A 119 7.16 4.35 -15.71
N THR A 120 6.77 3.29 -16.39
CA THR A 120 5.40 2.81 -16.51
C THR A 120 5.26 1.51 -15.74
N ILE A 121 4.32 1.47 -14.78
CA ILE A 121 3.99 0.27 -14.01
C ILE A 121 2.88 -0.48 -14.74
N SER A 122 3.05 -1.79 -14.90
CA SER A 122 2.05 -2.70 -15.45
C SER A 122 2.07 -4.01 -14.66
N GLY A 123 1.04 -4.21 -13.83
CA GLY A 123 1.03 -5.31 -12.86
C GLY A 123 2.24 -5.24 -11.94
N GLU A 124 3.06 -6.26 -11.92
CA GLU A 124 4.27 -6.39 -11.08
C GLU A 124 5.56 -5.98 -11.81
N THR A 125 5.45 -5.35 -12.97
CA THR A 125 6.59 -4.92 -13.78
C THR A 125 6.64 -3.42 -13.92
N ILE A 126 7.85 -2.87 -14.07
CA ILE A 126 8.08 -1.48 -14.43
C ILE A 126 8.96 -1.44 -15.67
N SER A 127 8.62 -0.58 -16.63
CA SER A 127 9.44 -0.29 -17.81
C SER A 127 9.76 1.19 -17.86
N PHE A 128 10.97 1.55 -18.30
CA PHE A 128 11.42 2.93 -18.35
C PHE A 128 11.61 3.42 -19.79
N GLY A 129 11.25 4.69 -20.03
CA GLY A 129 11.60 5.40 -21.23
C GLY A 129 13.09 5.79 -21.25
N SER A 130 13.52 6.46 -22.33
CA SER A 130 14.88 6.95 -22.46
C SER A 130 15.17 8.06 -21.46
N ALA A 131 16.44 8.14 -21.03
CA ALA A 131 16.93 9.22 -20.17
C ALA A 131 16.75 10.60 -20.83
N VAL A 132 16.32 11.58 -20.06
CA VAL A 132 16.29 12.99 -20.45
C VAL A 132 17.17 13.78 -19.49
N GLN A 133 18.14 14.51 -20.04
CA GLN A 133 19.04 15.33 -19.23
C GLN A 133 18.32 16.57 -18.72
N PHE A 134 18.44 16.87 -17.42
CA PHE A 134 17.93 18.10 -16.80
C PHE A 134 19.03 19.05 -16.31
N ALA A 135 20.24 18.54 -16.09
CA ALA A 135 21.38 19.33 -15.64
C ALA A 135 22.70 18.83 -16.26
N THR A 136 23.67 19.72 -16.43
CA THR A 136 25.01 19.36 -16.91
C THR A 136 25.85 18.70 -15.85
N ASP A 137 25.66 19.08 -14.58
CA ASP A 137 26.43 18.64 -13.44
C ASP A 137 25.53 18.54 -12.20
N VAL A 138 25.57 17.41 -11.50
CA VAL A 138 24.89 17.18 -10.23
C VAL A 138 25.83 16.40 -9.31
N TYR A 139 26.48 17.09 -8.38
CA TYR A 139 27.51 16.50 -7.51
C TYR A 139 27.05 16.18 -6.09
N SER A 140 25.76 16.31 -5.81
CA SER A 140 25.16 15.99 -4.51
C SER A 140 23.73 15.50 -4.73
N GLU A 141 23.02 15.24 -3.63
CA GLU A 141 21.69 14.67 -3.63
C GLU A 141 20.71 15.48 -4.46
N THR A 142 19.75 14.75 -5.02
CA THR A 142 18.65 15.26 -5.82
C THR A 142 17.36 14.81 -5.17
N ASP A 143 16.39 15.70 -5.02
CA ASP A 143 15.07 15.35 -4.52
C ASP A 143 13.97 15.80 -5.48
N LEU A 144 12.83 15.11 -5.44
CA LEU A 144 11.70 15.35 -6.33
C LEU A 144 10.41 15.44 -5.56
N THR A 145 9.52 16.32 -6.01
CA THR A 145 8.13 16.35 -5.57
C THR A 145 7.18 16.48 -6.76
N TYR A 146 5.94 16.02 -6.57
CA TYR A 146 4.86 16.19 -7.53
C TYR A 146 3.96 17.33 -7.07
N ASP A 147 3.64 18.23 -8.00
CA ASP A 147 2.66 19.31 -7.82
C ASP A 147 1.31 18.85 -8.40
N PRO A 148 0.32 18.53 -7.56
CA PRO A 148 -1.00 18.06 -8.01
C PRO A 148 -1.82 19.16 -8.68
N ASP A 149 -1.59 20.44 -8.37
CA ASP A 149 -2.35 21.55 -8.93
C ASP A 149 -2.03 21.78 -10.40
N THR A 150 -0.77 21.63 -10.76
CA THR A 150 -0.31 21.86 -12.15
C THR A 150 0.08 20.57 -12.88
N GLY A 151 0.13 19.44 -12.19
CA GLY A 151 0.55 18.15 -12.75
C GLY A 151 2.02 18.14 -13.15
N LYS A 152 2.89 18.81 -12.39
CA LYS A 152 4.31 18.95 -12.69
C LYS A 152 5.18 18.21 -11.71
N ILE A 153 6.38 17.89 -12.15
CA ILE A 153 7.45 17.37 -11.31
C ILE A 153 8.43 18.51 -11.05
N ILE A 154 8.76 18.74 -9.80
CA ILE A 154 9.81 19.66 -9.40
C ILE A 154 11.02 18.83 -8.99
N ILE A 155 12.19 19.13 -9.54
CA ILE A 155 13.46 18.53 -9.16
C ILE A 155 14.33 19.63 -8.55
N VAL A 156 14.84 19.38 -7.33
CA VAL A 156 15.81 20.25 -6.67
C VAL A 156 17.17 19.56 -6.62
N TYR A 157 18.21 20.32 -6.92
CA TYR A 157 19.57 19.79 -7.00
C TYR A 157 20.61 20.91 -6.83
N PRO A 158 21.84 20.63 -6.41
CA PRO A 158 22.95 21.57 -6.51
C PRO A 158 23.47 21.63 -7.95
N ASN A 159 23.58 22.84 -8.52
CA ASN A 159 24.15 23.03 -9.84
C ASN A 159 25.72 22.96 -9.83
N SER A 160 26.37 23.24 -10.96
CA SER A 160 27.84 23.21 -11.11
C SER A 160 28.60 24.10 -10.13
N ASN A 161 27.96 25.12 -9.57
CA ASN A 161 28.54 25.98 -8.52
C ASN A 161 28.17 25.50 -7.10
N ASN A 162 27.54 24.35 -6.97
CA ASN A 162 26.92 23.83 -5.75
C ASN A 162 25.81 24.75 -5.20
N TYR A 163 25.15 25.53 -6.01
CA TYR A 163 24.03 26.39 -5.63
C TYR A 163 22.71 25.63 -5.74
N GLY A 164 21.84 25.84 -4.76
CA GLY A 164 20.51 25.21 -4.76
C GLY A 164 19.69 25.68 -5.95
N THR A 165 19.32 24.76 -6.82
CA THR A 165 18.64 24.99 -8.09
C THR A 165 17.41 24.10 -8.17
N ALA A 166 16.33 24.62 -8.74
CA ALA A 166 15.10 23.89 -9.03
C ALA A 166 14.79 23.92 -10.53
N ILE A 167 14.20 22.85 -11.02
CA ILE A 167 13.71 22.76 -12.41
C ILE A 167 12.33 22.08 -12.43
N VAL A 168 11.47 22.55 -13.32
CA VAL A 168 10.12 22.01 -13.49
C VAL A 168 10.07 21.09 -14.70
N GLY A 169 9.56 19.88 -14.50
CA GLY A 169 9.36 18.87 -15.52
C GLY A 169 7.89 18.63 -15.86
N THR A 170 7.61 18.33 -17.12
CA THR A 170 6.30 17.90 -17.61
C THR A 170 6.40 16.50 -18.18
N VAL A 171 5.69 15.55 -17.57
CA VAL A 171 5.63 14.15 -18.06
C VAL A 171 4.69 14.07 -19.25
N SER A 172 5.12 13.34 -20.29
CA SER A 172 4.31 13.01 -21.46
C SER A 172 4.66 11.61 -21.96
N GLY A 173 3.73 10.67 -21.88
CA GLY A 173 3.97 9.28 -22.24
C GLY A 173 5.06 8.65 -21.38
N THR A 174 6.16 8.26 -22.00
CA THR A 174 7.35 7.67 -21.33
C THR A 174 8.55 8.62 -21.28
N SER A 175 8.30 9.92 -21.44
CA SER A 175 9.34 10.96 -21.45
C SER A 175 8.95 12.13 -20.54
N ILE A 176 9.91 12.99 -20.24
CA ILE A 176 9.74 14.23 -19.49
C ILE A 176 10.43 15.36 -20.23
N SER A 177 9.83 16.54 -20.25
CA SER A 177 10.46 17.76 -20.77
C SER A 177 10.67 18.76 -19.63
N PHE A 178 11.73 19.55 -19.72
CA PHE A 178 12.12 20.47 -18.66
C PHE A 178 12.02 21.92 -19.11
N GLY A 179 11.62 22.79 -18.17
CA GLY A 179 11.68 24.23 -18.31
C GLY A 179 13.09 24.80 -18.05
N THR A 180 13.18 26.10 -17.83
CA THR A 180 14.44 26.74 -17.47
C THR A 180 14.73 26.53 -15.98
N PRO A 181 15.92 26.07 -15.59
CA PRO A 181 16.28 25.92 -14.18
C PRO A 181 16.40 27.30 -13.50
N VAL A 182 16.04 27.35 -12.22
CA VAL A 182 16.09 28.56 -11.39
C VAL A 182 16.96 28.29 -10.16
N THR A 183 18.00 29.09 -9.96
CA THR A 183 18.76 29.08 -8.72
C THR A 183 17.99 29.84 -7.65
N TYR A 184 17.57 29.12 -6.60
CA TYR A 184 16.81 29.71 -5.49
C TYR A 184 17.71 30.18 -4.33
N ILE A 185 18.95 29.67 -4.29
CA ILE A 185 19.94 30.10 -3.31
C ILE A 185 21.36 30.01 -3.89
N SER A 186 22.13 31.10 -3.78
CA SER A 186 23.47 31.23 -4.37
C SER A 186 24.59 31.02 -3.33
N VAL A 187 24.43 30.00 -2.51
CA VAL A 187 25.45 29.50 -1.57
C VAL A 187 25.58 27.99 -1.71
N VAL A 188 26.70 27.44 -1.26
CA VAL A 188 26.96 26.01 -1.30
C VAL A 188 25.83 25.28 -0.56
N THR A 189 25.11 24.43 -1.27
CA THR A 189 23.96 23.68 -0.80
C THR A 189 24.24 22.19 -0.94
N TYR A 190 24.06 21.45 0.14
CA TYR A 190 24.09 20.00 0.16
C TYR A 190 22.73 19.49 0.58
N PHE A 191 22.34 18.31 0.09
CA PHE A 191 21.12 17.60 0.49
C PHE A 191 19.84 18.45 0.37
N PRO A 192 19.56 19.07 -0.79
CA PRO A 192 18.31 19.78 -0.97
C PRO A 192 17.15 18.81 -0.86
N SER A 193 16.05 19.27 -0.26
CA SER A 193 14.81 18.52 -0.19
C SER A 193 13.64 19.40 -0.53
N CYS A 194 12.59 18.84 -1.10
CA CYS A 194 11.38 19.55 -1.46
C CYS A 194 10.14 18.72 -1.16
N CYS A 195 9.07 19.42 -0.82
CA CYS A 195 7.74 18.83 -0.66
C CYS A 195 6.70 19.77 -1.26
N TYR A 196 5.53 19.21 -1.58
CA TYR A 196 4.37 20.00 -1.97
C TYR A 196 3.65 20.48 -0.69
N ASP A 197 3.21 21.75 -0.71
CA ASP A 197 2.40 22.35 0.35
C ASP A 197 0.94 22.42 -0.13
N THR A 198 0.00 21.80 0.65
CA THR A 198 -1.44 21.68 0.33
C THR A 198 -2.26 22.84 0.85
#